data_a29c574744c97df05405be47d1d5c184
#
_entry.id   a29c574744c97df05405be47d1d5c184
#
_cell.length_a   1.000
_cell.length_b   1.000
_cell.length_c   1.000
_cell.angle_alpha   90.00
_cell.angle_beta   90.00
_cell.angle_gamma   90.00
#
_symmetry.space_group_name_H-M   'P 1'
#
loop_
_entity.id
_entity.type
_entity.pdbx_description
1 polymer ?
#
loop_
_entity_poly.entity_id
_entity_poly.type
_entity_poly.pdbx_seq_one_letter_code
_entity_poly.pdbx_strand_id
1 'polypeptide(L)'
;MHAEISQISENRGQYYLNLVEKEEDGAQVIAQSAAVIWYKNVLFLKKKLGTVLDSLLEDGTQVKVKVKVDHHERYGLKLVIEDIDPKYTIGQLELARQAIIDKLDKKGLIELNESIPLPSVLQNIAIISSETAAGYQDFIAQIDNNAYGFSFNLSLHQSAMQGHKVRAEVKRAIQTIREDGQADCIVIIRGGGSKMDLSAFDDYDIGVAIAESDIPVITGIGHQIDNTVADIVAHTSVKTPTAVADYLIEHNSYFESELLSLEAEIYQLSRSKIQSELMAITQLENALTQAVRMDVLELKLSLEHIEKALSETSSRTLSTSHLQLEQMENSLDILDPKKIIQRGFAALKQNGKYIQHKKDIQMKKDVSIELSDGTLIATPKT
;
A
#
# COMPACT_ATOMS: atom_id res chain seq x y z
N MET A 1 -3.81 -35.88 -21.72
CA MET A 1 -2.79 -36.23 -20.72
C MET A 1 -2.51 -35.07 -19.81
N HIS A 2 -2.01 -35.34 -18.63
CA HIS A 2 -1.50 -34.30 -17.69
C HIS A 2 0.01 -34.37 -17.71
N ALA A 3 0.68 -33.22 -17.62
CA ALA A 3 2.13 -33.17 -17.55
C ALA A 3 2.57 -31.77 -17.04
N GLU A 4 3.77 -31.65 -16.53
CA GLU A 4 4.44 -30.39 -16.22
C GLU A 4 5.37 -30.02 -17.39
N ILE A 5 5.43 -28.74 -17.72
CA ILE A 5 6.36 -28.21 -18.72
C ILE A 5 7.69 -27.99 -17.99
N SER A 6 8.70 -28.83 -18.27
CA SER A 6 10.04 -28.67 -17.64
C SER A 6 10.89 -27.65 -18.37
N GLN A 7 10.67 -27.48 -19.67
CA GLN A 7 11.39 -26.52 -20.50
C GLN A 7 10.56 -26.16 -21.72
N ILE A 8 10.53 -24.87 -22.08
CA ILE A 8 9.90 -24.38 -23.29
C ILE A 8 10.86 -23.49 -24.08
N SER A 9 10.79 -23.58 -25.40
CA SER A 9 11.49 -22.70 -26.31
C SER A 9 10.63 -22.36 -27.52
N GLU A 10 10.68 -21.10 -27.95
CA GLU A 10 10.01 -20.65 -29.17
C GLU A 10 11.01 -20.55 -30.32
N ASN A 11 10.64 -21.09 -31.45
CA ASN A 11 11.42 -20.97 -32.68
C ASN A 11 10.47 -20.80 -33.89
N ARG A 12 10.58 -19.67 -34.59
CA ARG A 12 9.80 -19.30 -35.77
C ARG A 12 8.28 -19.42 -35.57
N GLY A 13 7.78 -19.00 -34.36
CA GLY A 13 6.36 -19.05 -34.02
C GLY A 13 5.82 -20.44 -33.68
N GLN A 14 6.70 -21.41 -33.42
CA GLN A 14 6.37 -22.73 -32.91
C GLN A 14 6.98 -22.92 -31.53
N TYR A 15 6.31 -23.68 -30.67
CA TYR A 15 6.82 -23.97 -29.33
C TYR A 15 7.32 -25.41 -29.26
N TYR A 16 8.50 -25.59 -28.72
CA TYR A 16 9.11 -26.88 -28.40
C TYR A 16 9.15 -27.01 -26.87
N LEU A 17 8.57 -28.09 -26.37
CA LEU A 17 8.41 -28.32 -24.94
C LEU A 17 8.99 -29.67 -24.55
N ASN A 18 9.53 -29.71 -23.32
CA ASN A 18 9.79 -30.97 -22.63
C ASN A 18 8.69 -31.14 -21.55
N LEU A 19 7.87 -32.17 -21.73
CA LEU A 19 6.81 -32.53 -20.80
C LEU A 19 7.36 -33.60 -19.83
N VAL A 20 7.15 -33.42 -18.54
CA VAL A 20 7.55 -34.36 -17.50
C VAL A 20 6.35 -34.73 -16.63
N GLU A 21 6.35 -35.98 -16.18
CA GLU A 21 5.46 -36.47 -15.15
C GLU A 21 6.32 -36.77 -13.92
N LYS A 22 5.97 -36.17 -12.77
CA LYS A 22 6.64 -36.35 -11.50
C LYS A 22 5.83 -37.25 -10.58
N GLU A 23 6.48 -37.91 -9.63
CA GLU A 23 5.81 -38.60 -8.53
C GLU A 23 5.00 -37.63 -7.66
N GLU A 24 3.99 -38.14 -6.93
CA GLU A 24 3.15 -37.30 -6.04
C GLU A 24 3.97 -36.51 -5.01
N ASP A 25 5.13 -37.02 -4.61
CA ASP A 25 6.08 -36.33 -3.72
C ASP A 25 6.98 -35.30 -4.43
N GLY A 26 6.86 -35.13 -5.73
CA GLY A 26 7.57 -34.11 -6.53
C GLY A 26 9.07 -34.35 -6.73
N ALA A 27 9.65 -35.42 -6.18
CA ALA A 27 11.10 -35.63 -6.09
C ALA A 27 11.71 -36.35 -7.30
N GLN A 28 10.95 -37.24 -7.98
CA GLN A 28 11.46 -37.99 -9.14
C GLN A 28 10.61 -37.80 -10.39
N VAL A 29 11.29 -37.68 -11.53
CA VAL A 29 10.64 -37.67 -12.85
C VAL A 29 10.37 -39.10 -13.26
N ILE A 30 9.10 -39.45 -13.37
CA ILE A 30 8.64 -40.81 -13.79
C ILE A 30 8.75 -40.98 -15.31
N ALA A 31 8.33 -39.93 -16.05
CA ALA A 31 8.34 -39.95 -17.50
C ALA A 31 8.70 -38.57 -18.07
N GLN A 32 9.36 -38.59 -19.23
CA GLN A 32 9.68 -37.38 -19.97
C GLN A 32 9.41 -37.59 -21.46
N SER A 33 8.85 -36.59 -22.12
CA SER A 33 8.59 -36.64 -23.57
C SER A 33 8.75 -35.27 -24.21
N ALA A 34 9.38 -35.23 -25.39
CA ALA A 34 9.42 -34.04 -26.21
C ALA A 34 8.04 -33.78 -26.83
N ALA A 35 7.60 -32.52 -26.76
CA ALA A 35 6.34 -32.10 -27.36
C ALA A 35 6.55 -30.86 -28.26
N VAL A 36 5.66 -30.67 -29.21
CA VAL A 36 5.70 -29.51 -30.12
C VAL A 36 4.29 -28.95 -30.32
N ILE A 37 4.21 -27.62 -30.35
CA ILE A 37 3.01 -26.92 -30.83
C ILE A 37 3.39 -26.28 -32.17
N TRP A 38 2.86 -26.84 -33.25
CA TRP A 38 3.10 -26.32 -34.57
C TRP A 38 2.44 -24.96 -34.78
N TYR A 39 2.98 -24.11 -35.63
CA TYR A 39 2.50 -22.76 -35.93
C TYR A 39 0.97 -22.67 -36.13
N LYS A 40 0.39 -23.61 -36.87
CA LYS A 40 -1.06 -23.66 -37.08
C LYS A 40 -1.84 -23.85 -35.78
N ASN A 41 -1.35 -24.70 -34.89
CA ASN A 41 -1.98 -24.96 -33.60
C ASN A 41 -1.74 -23.76 -32.64
N VAL A 42 -0.60 -23.09 -32.70
CA VAL A 42 -0.33 -21.85 -31.95
C VAL A 42 -1.34 -20.77 -32.32
N LEU A 43 -1.61 -20.55 -33.62
CA LEU A 43 -2.61 -19.58 -34.06
C LEU A 43 -4.03 -19.95 -33.56
N PHE A 44 -4.39 -21.23 -33.60
CA PHE A 44 -5.65 -21.69 -33.05
C PHE A 44 -5.76 -21.47 -31.55
N LEU A 45 -4.73 -21.82 -30.80
CA LEU A 45 -4.66 -21.64 -29.34
C LEU A 45 -4.66 -20.17 -28.98
N LYS A 46 -3.91 -19.32 -29.68
CA LYS A 46 -3.93 -17.84 -29.47
C LYS A 46 -5.32 -17.25 -29.70
N LYS A 47 -6.04 -17.72 -30.73
CA LYS A 47 -7.40 -17.26 -30.98
C LYS A 47 -8.39 -17.75 -29.91
N LYS A 48 -8.19 -18.97 -29.36
CA LYS A 48 -9.06 -19.59 -28.35
C LYS A 48 -8.80 -19.05 -26.94
N LEU A 49 -7.56 -18.86 -26.57
CA LEU A 49 -7.10 -18.57 -25.18
C LEU A 49 -6.60 -17.14 -24.97
N GLY A 50 -6.35 -16.40 -26.04
CA GLY A 50 -5.84 -15.02 -25.95
C GLY A 50 -4.49 -14.95 -25.21
N THR A 51 -4.38 -13.99 -24.32
CA THR A 51 -3.19 -13.76 -23.48
C THR A 51 -2.92 -14.87 -22.45
N VAL A 52 -3.94 -15.67 -22.12
CA VAL A 52 -3.79 -16.79 -21.17
C VAL A 52 -2.86 -17.87 -21.72
N LEU A 53 -2.70 -17.99 -23.05
CA LEU A 53 -1.82 -18.98 -23.64
C LEU A 53 -0.36 -18.77 -23.24
N ASP A 54 0.10 -17.53 -23.20
CA ASP A 54 1.50 -17.23 -22.91
C ASP A 54 1.85 -17.61 -21.46
N SER A 55 0.93 -17.40 -20.52
CA SER A 55 1.09 -17.82 -19.12
C SER A 55 0.94 -19.35 -18.90
N LEU A 56 0.17 -20.03 -19.76
CA LEU A 56 0.08 -21.51 -19.76
C LEU A 56 1.36 -22.17 -20.28
N LEU A 57 2.12 -21.46 -21.12
CA LEU A 57 3.33 -21.93 -21.74
C LEU A 57 4.59 -21.43 -21.02
N GLU A 58 4.63 -21.57 -19.70
CA GLU A 58 5.80 -21.26 -18.87
C GLU A 58 6.41 -22.53 -18.25
N ASP A 59 7.72 -22.47 -17.98
CA ASP A 59 8.42 -23.55 -17.29
C ASP A 59 7.83 -23.78 -15.90
N GLY A 60 7.64 -25.05 -15.52
CA GLY A 60 7.05 -25.47 -14.25
C GLY A 60 5.51 -25.51 -14.24
N THR A 61 4.84 -25.10 -15.31
CA THR A 61 3.37 -25.08 -15.36
C THR A 61 2.80 -26.49 -15.57
N GLN A 62 1.85 -26.91 -14.72
CA GLN A 62 1.08 -28.12 -14.91
C GLN A 62 -0.04 -27.90 -15.91
N VAL A 63 -0.04 -28.65 -16.99
CA VAL A 63 -0.99 -28.51 -18.09
C VAL A 63 -1.72 -29.80 -18.38
N LYS A 64 -3.01 -29.67 -18.75
CA LYS A 64 -3.78 -30.75 -19.34
C LYS A 64 -3.89 -30.49 -20.82
N VAL A 65 -3.25 -31.37 -21.59
CA VAL A 65 -3.11 -31.20 -23.03
C VAL A 65 -3.77 -32.35 -23.82
N LYS A 66 -4.35 -32.00 -24.97
CA LYS A 66 -4.74 -32.96 -25.97
C LYS A 66 -3.58 -33.10 -26.93
N VAL A 67 -3.02 -34.31 -26.99
CA VAL A 67 -1.87 -34.61 -27.84
C VAL A 67 -2.20 -35.65 -28.92
N LYS A 68 -1.53 -35.51 -30.04
CA LYS A 68 -1.40 -36.54 -31.07
C LYS A 68 0.01 -37.08 -31.01
N VAL A 69 0.16 -38.38 -30.95
CA VAL A 69 1.47 -39.05 -31.06
C VAL A 69 1.91 -39.04 -32.51
N ASP A 70 3.09 -38.49 -32.78
CA ASP A 70 3.71 -38.46 -34.09
C ASP A 70 5.07 -39.13 -34.06
N HIS A 71 5.35 -39.98 -35.02
CA HIS A 71 6.63 -40.68 -35.13
C HIS A 71 7.32 -40.26 -36.42
N HIS A 72 8.50 -39.68 -36.26
CA HIS A 72 9.33 -39.28 -37.38
C HIS A 72 10.57 -40.18 -37.46
N GLU A 73 10.83 -40.78 -38.62
CA GLU A 73 11.92 -41.72 -38.84
C GLU A 73 13.29 -41.25 -38.34
N ARG A 74 13.56 -39.93 -38.43
CA ARG A 74 14.85 -39.33 -38.02
C ARG A 74 14.84 -38.80 -36.60
N TYR A 75 13.69 -38.35 -36.09
CA TYR A 75 13.60 -37.62 -34.81
C TYR A 75 12.87 -38.39 -33.70
N GLY A 76 12.44 -39.63 -34.02
CA GLY A 76 11.76 -40.50 -33.07
C GLY A 76 10.32 -40.05 -32.76
N LEU A 77 9.85 -40.46 -31.59
CA LEU A 77 8.50 -40.21 -31.10
C LEU A 77 8.41 -38.79 -30.52
N LYS A 78 7.39 -38.06 -30.96
CA LYS A 78 7.08 -36.71 -30.45
C LYS A 78 5.59 -36.56 -30.16
N LEU A 79 5.25 -35.76 -29.18
CA LEU A 79 3.88 -35.39 -28.91
C LEU A 79 3.55 -34.07 -29.62
N VAL A 80 2.51 -34.07 -30.44
CA VAL A 80 1.99 -32.84 -31.05
C VAL A 80 0.81 -32.36 -30.22
N ILE A 81 0.92 -31.20 -29.60
CA ILE A 81 -0.15 -30.59 -28.80
C ILE A 81 -1.16 -29.95 -29.76
N GLU A 82 -2.40 -30.42 -29.70
CA GLU A 82 -3.53 -29.93 -30.48
C GLU A 82 -4.40 -28.94 -29.69
N ASP A 83 -4.57 -29.17 -28.39
CA ASP A 83 -5.40 -28.34 -27.52
C ASP A 83 -4.89 -28.33 -26.05
N ILE A 84 -5.18 -27.27 -25.31
CA ILE A 84 -4.83 -27.10 -23.90
C ILE A 84 -6.11 -26.75 -23.14
N ASP A 85 -6.31 -27.39 -21.99
CA ASP A 85 -7.43 -27.11 -21.07
C ASP A 85 -6.99 -26.13 -19.94
N PRO A 86 -7.35 -24.84 -20.01
CA PRO A 86 -6.92 -23.86 -19.03
C PRO A 86 -7.57 -24.07 -17.66
N LYS A 87 -8.77 -24.67 -17.61
CA LYS A 87 -9.49 -24.89 -16.34
C LYS A 87 -8.74 -25.84 -15.41
N TYR A 88 -8.04 -26.80 -15.96
CA TYR A 88 -7.23 -27.73 -15.18
C TYR A 88 -6.09 -27.00 -14.48
N THR A 89 -5.33 -26.21 -15.23
CA THR A 89 -4.19 -25.44 -14.69
C THR A 89 -4.64 -24.45 -13.61
N ILE A 90 -5.72 -23.70 -13.87
CA ILE A 90 -6.30 -22.78 -12.90
C ILE A 90 -6.72 -23.51 -11.61
N GLY A 91 -7.35 -24.70 -11.75
CA GLY A 91 -7.73 -25.52 -10.59
C GLY A 91 -6.53 -25.98 -9.75
N GLN A 92 -5.43 -26.37 -10.39
CA GLN A 92 -4.19 -26.77 -9.71
C GLN A 92 -3.54 -25.59 -8.99
N LEU A 93 -3.50 -24.42 -9.61
CA LEU A 93 -2.99 -23.19 -8.98
C LEU A 93 -3.80 -22.81 -7.74
N GLU A 94 -5.14 -22.95 -7.80
CA GLU A 94 -6.00 -22.65 -6.64
C GLU A 94 -5.77 -23.61 -5.47
N LEU A 95 -5.60 -24.91 -5.75
CA LEU A 95 -5.28 -25.91 -4.72
C LEU A 95 -3.90 -25.63 -4.10
N ALA A 96 -2.90 -25.29 -4.91
CA ALA A 96 -1.57 -24.93 -4.42
C ALA A 96 -1.61 -23.67 -3.55
N ARG A 97 -2.36 -22.64 -3.97
CA ARG A 97 -2.58 -21.41 -3.19
C ARG A 97 -3.19 -21.71 -1.84
N GLN A 98 -4.26 -22.52 -1.80
CA GLN A 98 -4.92 -22.87 -0.54
C GLN A 98 -3.99 -23.63 0.41
N ALA A 99 -3.18 -24.55 -0.12
CA ALA A 99 -2.19 -25.25 0.70
C ALA A 99 -1.13 -24.31 1.29
N ILE A 100 -0.74 -23.25 0.57
CA ILE A 100 0.18 -22.23 1.08
C ILE A 100 -0.49 -21.40 2.18
N ILE A 101 -1.74 -20.97 1.99
CA ILE A 101 -2.51 -20.23 2.98
C ILE A 101 -2.64 -21.04 4.27
N ASP A 102 -3.05 -22.33 4.16
CA ASP A 102 -3.18 -23.22 5.31
C ASP A 102 -1.86 -23.40 6.07
N LYS A 103 -0.73 -23.38 5.35
CA LYS A 103 0.61 -23.50 5.94
C LYS A 103 1.04 -22.21 6.67
N LEU A 104 0.68 -21.04 6.13
CA LEU A 104 0.96 -19.75 6.75
C LEU A 104 0.07 -19.55 7.99
N ASP A 105 -1.21 -19.93 7.90
CA ASP A 105 -2.17 -19.85 8.99
C ASP A 105 -1.74 -20.73 10.19
N LYS A 106 -1.36 -21.99 9.94
CA LYS A 106 -0.83 -22.89 10.98
C LYS A 106 0.40 -22.37 11.70
N LYS A 107 1.15 -21.45 11.08
CA LYS A 107 2.30 -20.79 11.68
C LYS A 107 1.97 -19.43 12.31
N GLY A 108 0.71 -18.97 12.23
CA GLY A 108 0.27 -17.69 12.75
C GLY A 108 0.89 -16.49 12.01
N LEU A 109 1.20 -16.64 10.72
CA LEU A 109 1.90 -15.61 9.93
C LEU A 109 0.94 -14.64 9.23
N ILE A 110 -0.35 -14.98 9.11
CA ILE A 110 -1.29 -14.19 8.29
C ILE A 110 -1.52 -12.80 8.89
N GLU A 111 -1.73 -12.71 10.21
CA GLU A 111 -2.11 -11.46 10.89
C GLU A 111 -0.90 -10.63 11.38
N LEU A 112 0.34 -11.13 11.22
CA LEU A 112 1.52 -10.47 11.78
C LEU A 112 1.72 -9.06 11.21
N ASN A 113 1.68 -8.91 9.89
CA ASN A 113 1.91 -7.61 9.26
C ASN A 113 0.72 -6.65 9.45
N GLU A 114 -0.51 -7.18 9.48
CA GLU A 114 -1.72 -6.39 9.77
C GLU A 114 -1.68 -5.76 11.17
N SER A 115 -1.04 -6.43 12.13
CA SER A 115 -0.93 -5.94 13.52
C SER A 115 0.06 -4.78 13.68
N ILE A 116 0.88 -4.46 12.69
CA ILE A 116 1.87 -3.38 12.75
C ILE A 116 1.14 -2.04 12.64
N PRO A 117 1.30 -1.12 13.61
CA PRO A 117 0.65 0.19 13.52
C PRO A 117 1.25 1.01 12.37
N LEU A 118 0.38 1.59 11.55
CA LEU A 118 0.81 2.58 10.56
C LEU A 118 1.22 3.88 11.24
N PRO A 119 2.32 4.52 10.79
CA PRO A 119 2.64 5.88 11.20
C PRO A 119 1.49 6.84 10.95
N SER A 120 1.28 7.81 11.83
CA SER A 120 0.20 8.80 11.68
C SER A 120 0.29 9.61 10.38
N VAL A 121 1.50 9.79 9.86
CA VAL A 121 1.76 10.40 8.55
C VAL A 121 2.74 9.52 7.79
N LEU A 122 2.37 9.15 6.58
CA LEU A 122 3.20 8.39 5.66
C LEU A 122 3.99 9.34 4.76
N GLN A 123 5.31 9.25 4.84
CA GLN A 123 6.22 10.13 4.14
C GLN A 123 7.16 9.39 3.19
N ASN A 124 7.84 8.37 3.70
CA ASN A 124 8.85 7.60 2.99
C ASN A 124 8.25 6.28 2.53
N ILE A 125 7.99 6.15 1.25
CA ILE A 125 7.32 4.98 0.69
C ILE A 125 8.32 4.18 -0.15
N ALA A 126 8.58 2.95 0.25
CA ALA A 126 9.36 2.01 -0.54
C ALA A 126 8.44 1.23 -1.48
N ILE A 127 8.71 1.30 -2.77
CA ILE A 127 7.85 0.71 -3.80
C ILE A 127 8.56 -0.45 -4.46
N ILE A 128 7.95 -1.63 -4.43
CA ILE A 128 8.40 -2.82 -5.14
C ILE A 128 7.57 -2.97 -6.41
N SER A 129 8.17 -2.66 -7.55
CA SER A 129 7.51 -2.72 -8.86
C SER A 129 8.53 -2.75 -10.01
N SER A 130 8.04 -2.79 -11.26
CA SER A 130 8.85 -2.56 -12.44
C SER A 130 8.66 -1.15 -12.97
N GLU A 131 9.74 -0.43 -13.28
CA GLU A 131 9.72 0.95 -13.82
C GLU A 131 8.87 1.08 -15.08
N THR A 132 8.89 0.06 -15.92
CA THR A 132 8.13 0.00 -17.18
C THR A 132 6.69 -0.47 -17.01
N ALA A 133 6.29 -0.83 -15.79
CA ALA A 133 4.96 -1.34 -15.54
C ALA A 133 3.90 -0.24 -15.59
N ALA A 134 2.83 -0.45 -16.37
CA ALA A 134 1.73 0.51 -16.48
C ALA A 134 1.13 0.86 -15.11
N GLY A 135 0.97 -0.11 -14.21
CA GLY A 135 0.45 0.14 -12.86
C GLY A 135 1.35 1.02 -12.01
N TYR A 136 2.66 0.99 -12.22
CA TYR A 136 3.58 1.92 -11.58
C TYR A 136 3.39 3.35 -12.12
N GLN A 137 3.28 3.51 -13.43
CA GLN A 137 3.04 4.81 -14.06
C GLN A 137 1.71 5.41 -13.58
N ASP A 138 0.68 4.58 -13.50
CA ASP A 138 -0.64 5.00 -13.01
C ASP A 138 -0.62 5.40 -11.54
N PHE A 139 0.14 4.68 -10.70
CA PHE A 139 0.35 5.02 -9.29
C PHE A 139 1.06 6.37 -9.14
N ILE A 140 2.13 6.61 -9.88
CA ILE A 140 2.86 7.87 -9.85
C ILE A 140 1.98 9.03 -10.32
N ALA A 141 1.28 8.86 -11.44
CA ALA A 141 0.37 9.89 -11.93
C ALA A 141 -0.71 10.26 -10.91
N GLN A 142 -1.23 9.28 -10.16
CA GLN A 142 -2.22 9.48 -9.13
C GLN A 142 -1.66 10.25 -7.92
N ILE A 143 -0.43 9.95 -7.51
CA ILE A 143 0.24 10.68 -6.43
C ILE A 143 0.59 12.11 -6.84
N ASP A 144 1.07 12.31 -8.08
CA ASP A 144 1.43 13.63 -8.60
C ASP A 144 0.23 14.57 -8.75
N ASN A 145 -0.93 14.04 -9.11
CA ASN A 145 -2.15 14.83 -9.30
C ASN A 145 -3.02 14.94 -8.05
N ASN A 146 -2.41 14.87 -6.85
CA ASN A 146 -3.17 14.97 -5.61
C ASN A 146 -3.76 16.37 -5.37
N ALA A 147 -5.05 16.43 -5.06
CA ALA A 147 -5.75 17.71 -4.84
C ALA A 147 -5.39 18.38 -3.50
N TYR A 148 -4.73 17.67 -2.59
CA TYR A 148 -4.43 18.16 -1.23
C TYR A 148 -3.04 18.75 -1.07
N GLY A 149 -2.16 18.64 -2.08
CA GLY A 149 -0.81 19.20 -2.03
C GLY A 149 0.19 18.41 -1.17
N PHE A 150 -0.08 17.15 -0.84
CA PHE A 150 0.86 16.32 -0.11
C PHE A 150 2.02 15.86 -0.99
N SER A 151 3.21 15.81 -0.44
CA SER A 151 4.39 15.26 -1.11
C SER A 151 4.96 14.06 -0.35
N PHE A 152 5.47 13.07 -1.12
CA PHE A 152 5.99 11.81 -0.59
C PHE A 152 7.39 11.55 -1.13
N ASN A 153 8.26 10.98 -0.31
CA ASN A 153 9.55 10.46 -0.75
C ASN A 153 9.33 9.03 -1.26
N LEU A 154 9.46 8.82 -2.55
CA LEU A 154 9.31 7.49 -3.14
C LEU A 154 10.66 6.88 -3.48
N SER A 155 10.92 5.69 -2.98
CA SER A 155 12.06 4.87 -3.37
C SER A 155 11.58 3.65 -4.17
N LEU A 156 12.06 3.51 -5.41
CA LEU A 156 11.72 2.37 -6.25
C LEU A 156 12.73 1.25 -6.07
N HIS A 157 12.24 0.08 -5.68
CA HIS A 157 12.97 -1.18 -5.66
C HIS A 157 12.54 -2.01 -6.86
N GLN A 158 13.39 -2.00 -7.90
CA GLN A 158 13.12 -2.70 -9.15
C GLN A 158 12.97 -4.20 -8.91
N SER A 159 11.85 -4.78 -9.35
CA SER A 159 11.60 -6.22 -9.28
C SER A 159 10.77 -6.70 -10.47
N ALA A 160 10.96 -7.94 -10.89
CA ALA A 160 10.09 -8.59 -11.87
C ALA A 160 8.68 -8.75 -11.28
N MET A 161 7.68 -8.52 -12.14
CA MET A 161 6.25 -8.62 -11.76
C MET A 161 5.57 -9.83 -12.36
N GLN A 162 6.29 -10.65 -13.13
CA GLN A 162 5.81 -11.84 -13.80
C GLN A 162 6.91 -12.90 -13.88
N GLY A 163 6.50 -14.17 -13.94
CA GLY A 163 7.38 -15.30 -14.11
C GLY A 163 8.18 -15.67 -12.85
N HIS A 164 9.08 -16.62 -12.98
CA HIS A 164 9.78 -17.29 -11.87
C HIS A 164 10.74 -16.40 -11.06
N LYS A 165 11.10 -15.22 -11.56
CA LYS A 165 11.99 -14.30 -10.85
C LYS A 165 11.31 -13.50 -9.74
N VAL A 166 9.97 -13.35 -9.80
CA VAL A 166 9.18 -12.56 -8.84
C VAL A 166 9.51 -12.94 -7.40
N ARG A 167 9.47 -14.24 -7.09
CA ARG A 167 9.76 -14.77 -5.75
C ARG A 167 11.09 -14.27 -5.20
N ALA A 168 12.16 -14.42 -5.95
CA ALA A 168 13.50 -14.07 -5.49
C ALA A 168 13.72 -12.56 -5.38
N GLU A 169 13.19 -11.80 -6.36
CA GLU A 169 13.39 -10.36 -6.44
C GLU A 169 12.54 -9.61 -5.42
N VAL A 170 11.24 -9.98 -5.25
CA VAL A 170 10.36 -9.37 -4.24
C VAL A 170 10.88 -9.65 -2.83
N LYS A 171 11.25 -10.91 -2.52
CA LYS A 171 11.83 -11.26 -1.23
C LYS A 171 13.09 -10.44 -0.93
N ARG A 172 14.01 -10.32 -1.91
CA ARG A 172 15.22 -9.50 -1.79
C ARG A 172 14.88 -8.03 -1.56
N ALA A 173 13.93 -7.48 -2.32
CA ALA A 173 13.52 -6.09 -2.19
C ALA A 173 12.98 -5.79 -0.78
N ILE A 174 12.10 -6.63 -0.25
CA ILE A 174 11.59 -6.52 1.13
C ILE A 174 12.74 -6.53 2.13
N GLN A 175 13.69 -7.46 1.98
CA GLN A 175 14.84 -7.55 2.86
C GLN A 175 15.72 -6.30 2.80
N THR A 176 16.01 -5.79 1.60
CA THR A 176 16.81 -4.56 1.42
C THR A 176 16.14 -3.36 2.08
N ILE A 177 14.81 -3.21 1.91
CA ILE A 177 14.04 -2.10 2.49
C ILE A 177 14.08 -2.18 4.04
N ARG A 178 13.96 -3.39 4.60
CA ARG A 178 14.06 -3.60 6.04
C ARG A 178 15.45 -3.25 6.58
N GLU A 179 16.51 -3.63 5.87
CA GLU A 179 17.88 -3.32 6.23
C GLU A 179 18.15 -1.80 6.18
N ASP A 180 17.57 -1.08 5.23
CA ASP A 180 17.66 0.39 5.12
C ASP A 180 16.89 1.13 6.22
N GLY A 181 15.78 0.57 6.72
CA GLY A 181 15.02 1.06 7.88
C GLY A 181 14.44 2.47 7.76
N GLN A 182 14.36 3.04 6.55
CA GLN A 182 13.90 4.42 6.33
C GLN A 182 12.47 4.52 5.83
N ALA A 183 11.83 3.42 5.46
CA ALA A 183 10.51 3.40 4.88
C ALA A 183 9.42 3.35 5.97
N ASP A 184 8.41 4.20 5.84
CA ASP A 184 7.20 4.18 6.66
C ASP A 184 6.27 3.04 6.28
N CYS A 185 6.26 2.65 5.02
CA CYS A 185 5.57 1.49 4.51
C CYS A 185 6.22 0.96 3.22
N ILE A 186 6.02 -0.34 2.95
CA ILE A 186 6.40 -0.99 1.71
C ILE A 186 5.16 -1.17 0.84
N VAL A 187 5.25 -0.81 -0.42
CA VAL A 187 4.18 -0.88 -1.40
C VAL A 187 4.55 -1.88 -2.47
N ILE A 188 3.74 -2.96 -2.62
CA ILE A 188 3.91 -3.92 -3.71
C ILE A 188 2.80 -3.70 -4.72
N ILE A 189 3.15 -3.18 -5.89
CA ILE A 189 2.18 -2.86 -6.93
C ILE A 189 2.52 -3.52 -8.26
N ARG A 190 1.47 -4.03 -8.93
CA ARG A 190 1.53 -4.62 -10.24
C ARG A 190 0.43 -4.06 -11.14
N GLY A 191 0.69 -3.88 -12.42
CA GLY A 191 -0.33 -3.56 -13.42
C GLY A 191 -1.25 -4.74 -13.72
N GLY A 192 -2.33 -4.49 -14.44
CA GLY A 192 -3.26 -5.52 -14.88
C GLY A 192 -2.57 -6.67 -15.63
N GLY A 193 -3.17 -7.86 -15.59
CA GLY A 193 -2.69 -9.07 -16.26
C GLY A 193 -3.69 -10.21 -16.09
N SER A 194 -3.38 -11.39 -16.60
CA SER A 194 -4.23 -12.56 -16.44
C SER A 194 -4.18 -13.07 -15.00
N LYS A 195 -5.21 -13.87 -14.60
CA LYS A 195 -5.22 -14.56 -13.30
C LYS A 195 -3.97 -15.42 -13.07
N MET A 196 -3.44 -16.00 -14.14
CA MET A 196 -2.23 -16.80 -14.09
C MET A 196 -0.97 -15.98 -13.80
N ASP A 197 -0.92 -14.74 -14.29
CA ASP A 197 0.20 -13.84 -13.99
C ASP A 197 0.23 -13.42 -12.50
N LEU A 198 -0.92 -13.47 -11.81
CA LEU A 198 -1.04 -13.20 -10.39
C LEU A 198 -0.49 -14.33 -9.53
N SER A 199 -0.50 -15.56 -10.05
CA SER A 199 -0.01 -16.74 -9.32
C SER A 199 1.46 -16.65 -8.91
N ALA A 200 2.25 -15.76 -9.51
CA ALA A 200 3.62 -15.49 -9.08
C ALA A 200 3.71 -14.88 -7.66
N PHE A 201 2.61 -14.29 -7.16
CA PHE A 201 2.47 -13.77 -5.80
C PHE A 201 1.82 -14.77 -4.84
N ASP A 202 1.40 -15.94 -5.34
CA ASP A 202 0.94 -17.08 -4.55
C ASP A 202 2.14 -17.95 -4.11
N ASP A 203 3.14 -17.33 -3.53
CA ASP A 203 4.37 -17.99 -3.11
C ASP A 203 4.55 -17.94 -1.58
N TYR A 204 4.97 -19.08 -1.01
CA TYR A 204 5.16 -19.20 0.43
C TYR A 204 6.26 -18.27 0.96
N ASP A 205 7.38 -18.13 0.24
CA ASP A 205 8.50 -17.30 0.71
C ASP A 205 8.17 -15.80 0.62
N ILE A 206 7.36 -15.38 -0.36
CA ILE A 206 6.84 -14.01 -0.42
C ILE A 206 5.91 -13.76 0.78
N GLY A 207 4.97 -14.70 1.05
CA GLY A 207 4.10 -14.60 2.22
C GLY A 207 4.88 -14.48 3.54
N VAL A 208 5.90 -15.31 3.73
CA VAL A 208 6.78 -15.24 4.92
C VAL A 208 7.53 -13.91 4.97
N ALA A 209 8.09 -13.43 3.85
CA ALA A 209 8.83 -12.17 3.82
C ALA A 209 7.96 -10.96 4.17
N ILE A 210 6.69 -10.97 3.74
CA ILE A 210 5.70 -9.95 4.11
C ILE A 210 5.34 -10.06 5.58
N ALA A 211 5.01 -11.27 6.05
CA ALA A 211 4.61 -11.51 7.44
C ALA A 211 5.69 -11.10 8.45
N GLU A 212 6.94 -11.44 8.17
CA GLU A 212 8.09 -11.16 9.03
C GLU A 212 8.66 -9.74 8.84
N SER A 213 8.06 -8.94 7.95
CA SER A 213 8.43 -7.53 7.82
C SER A 213 7.97 -6.77 9.07
N ASP A 214 8.86 -5.97 9.63
CA ASP A 214 8.62 -5.00 10.70
C ASP A 214 8.06 -3.66 10.17
N ILE A 215 7.96 -3.55 8.85
CA ILE A 215 7.38 -2.40 8.13
C ILE A 215 6.03 -2.84 7.54
N PRO A 216 4.96 -2.05 7.68
CA PRO A 216 3.65 -2.36 7.09
C PRO A 216 3.75 -2.53 5.57
N VAL A 217 3.21 -3.63 5.05
CA VAL A 217 3.20 -3.94 3.61
C VAL A 217 1.81 -3.70 3.05
N ILE A 218 1.71 -2.85 2.03
CA ILE A 218 0.48 -2.56 1.32
C ILE A 218 0.57 -3.15 -0.08
N THR A 219 -0.43 -3.95 -0.50
CA THR A 219 -0.44 -4.55 -1.82
C THR A 219 -1.51 -3.93 -2.73
N GLY A 220 -1.17 -3.79 -4.00
CA GLY A 220 -2.08 -3.42 -5.08
C GLY A 220 -1.85 -4.32 -6.28
N ILE A 221 -1.93 -5.64 -6.07
CA ILE A 221 -1.57 -6.68 -7.04
C ILE A 221 -2.80 -7.24 -7.72
N GLY A 222 -3.89 -7.46 -6.97
CA GLY A 222 -5.04 -8.25 -7.38
C GLY A 222 -6.18 -7.44 -8.00
N HIS A 223 -7.20 -8.17 -8.49
CA HIS A 223 -8.52 -7.68 -8.88
C HIS A 223 -9.57 -8.12 -7.84
N GLN A 224 -10.80 -7.61 -7.95
CA GLN A 224 -11.89 -7.76 -6.97
C GLN A 224 -12.23 -9.20 -6.53
N ILE A 225 -11.79 -10.22 -7.26
CA ILE A 225 -12.25 -11.62 -7.09
C ILE A 225 -11.09 -12.56 -6.70
N ASP A 226 -9.83 -12.17 -6.93
CA ASP A 226 -8.67 -13.05 -6.78
C ASP A 226 -7.60 -12.42 -5.90
N ASN A 227 -7.71 -12.60 -4.56
CA ASN A 227 -6.65 -12.21 -3.62
C ASN A 227 -5.48 -13.19 -3.73
N THR A 228 -4.28 -12.68 -3.88
CA THR A 228 -3.05 -13.50 -3.84
C THR A 228 -2.64 -13.81 -2.38
N VAL A 229 -1.72 -14.76 -2.19
CA VAL A 229 -1.11 -15.01 -0.87
C VAL A 229 -0.46 -13.73 -0.33
N ALA A 230 0.21 -12.95 -1.18
CA ALA A 230 0.79 -11.67 -0.80
C ALA A 230 -0.27 -10.68 -0.28
N ASP A 231 -1.47 -10.64 -0.90
CA ASP A 231 -2.57 -9.78 -0.48
C ASP A 231 -3.15 -10.20 0.88
N ILE A 232 -3.21 -11.51 1.13
CA ILE A 232 -3.79 -12.07 2.37
C ILE A 232 -2.89 -11.79 3.58
N VAL A 233 -1.57 -11.79 3.39
CA VAL A 233 -0.59 -11.61 4.47
C VAL A 233 -0.19 -10.14 4.66
N ALA A 234 -0.49 -9.29 3.70
CA ALA A 234 -0.17 -7.87 3.77
C ALA A 234 -0.96 -7.14 4.85
N HIS A 235 -0.41 -6.04 5.36
CA HIS A 235 -1.09 -5.14 6.29
C HIS A 235 -2.45 -4.68 5.74
N THR A 236 -2.45 -4.25 4.48
CA THR A 236 -3.67 -3.89 3.77
C THR A 236 -3.55 -4.28 2.29
N SER A 237 -4.58 -4.91 1.74
CA SER A 237 -4.68 -5.25 0.32
C SER A 237 -5.69 -4.36 -0.37
N VAL A 238 -5.30 -3.70 -1.45
CA VAL A 238 -6.17 -2.86 -2.28
C VAL A 238 -6.16 -3.35 -3.71
N LYS A 239 -7.26 -3.10 -4.40
CA LYS A 239 -7.58 -3.76 -5.68
C LYS A 239 -6.69 -3.33 -6.86
N THR A 240 -6.11 -2.15 -6.80
CA THR A 240 -5.40 -1.58 -7.96
C THR A 240 -4.28 -0.65 -7.49
N PRO A 241 -3.20 -0.46 -8.27
CA PRO A 241 -2.15 0.50 -7.98
C PRO A 241 -2.67 1.93 -7.69
N THR A 242 -3.69 2.39 -8.43
CA THR A 242 -4.32 3.69 -8.18
C THR A 242 -5.04 3.76 -6.84
N ALA A 243 -5.73 2.67 -6.45
CA ALA A 243 -6.38 2.61 -5.14
C ALA A 243 -5.38 2.56 -3.98
N VAL A 244 -4.16 2.04 -4.20
CA VAL A 244 -3.09 2.15 -3.20
C VAL A 244 -2.65 3.61 -3.04
N ALA A 245 -2.53 4.37 -4.15
CA ALA A 245 -2.23 5.79 -4.11
C ALA A 245 -3.31 6.56 -3.33
N ASP A 246 -4.58 6.28 -3.66
CA ASP A 246 -5.73 6.88 -2.97
C ASP A 246 -5.68 6.60 -1.46
N TYR A 247 -5.39 5.36 -1.08
CA TYR A 247 -5.31 4.96 0.32
C TYR A 247 -4.22 5.72 1.10
N LEU A 248 -3.01 5.89 0.54
CA LEU A 248 -1.94 6.66 1.18
C LEU A 248 -2.33 8.14 1.33
N ILE A 249 -2.97 8.70 0.31
CA ILE A 249 -3.47 10.08 0.31
C ILE A 249 -4.57 10.26 1.36
N GLU A 250 -5.54 9.34 1.41
CA GLU A 250 -6.64 9.37 2.38
C GLU A 250 -6.15 9.23 3.82
N HIS A 251 -5.11 8.41 4.07
CA HIS A 251 -4.50 8.31 5.40
C HIS A 251 -3.97 9.66 5.89
N ASN A 252 -3.16 10.33 5.07
CA ASN A 252 -2.62 11.64 5.43
C ASN A 252 -3.72 12.71 5.53
N SER A 253 -4.75 12.65 4.67
CA SER A 253 -5.90 13.56 4.73
C SER A 253 -6.75 13.36 5.99
N TYR A 254 -6.90 12.11 6.44
CA TYR A 254 -7.59 11.82 7.70
C TYR A 254 -6.86 12.48 8.88
N PHE A 255 -5.53 12.32 8.93
CA PHE A 255 -4.70 12.97 9.95
C PHE A 255 -4.80 14.50 9.89
N GLU A 256 -4.74 15.10 8.70
CA GLU A 256 -4.97 16.55 8.51
C GLU A 256 -6.34 16.99 9.05
N SER A 257 -7.39 16.23 8.77
CA SER A 257 -8.74 16.50 9.26
C SER A 257 -8.85 16.44 10.78
N GLU A 258 -8.17 15.48 11.42
CA GLU A 258 -8.06 15.40 12.88
C GLU A 258 -7.37 16.65 13.45
N LEU A 259 -6.29 17.08 12.81
CA LEU A 259 -5.56 18.27 13.23
C LEU A 259 -6.40 19.55 13.13
N LEU A 260 -7.11 19.73 12.02
CA LEU A 260 -8.02 20.86 11.82
C LEU A 260 -9.18 20.83 12.83
N SER A 261 -9.66 19.64 13.17
CA SER A 261 -10.69 19.46 14.21
C SER A 261 -10.18 19.86 15.60
N LEU A 262 -8.97 19.40 15.94
CA LEU A 262 -8.30 19.77 17.21
C LEU A 262 -8.01 21.29 17.27
N GLU A 263 -7.60 21.88 16.15
CA GLU A 263 -7.43 23.33 16.02
C GLU A 263 -8.72 24.08 16.37
N ALA A 264 -9.83 23.68 15.73
CA ALA A 264 -11.12 24.30 15.97
C ALA A 264 -11.57 24.15 17.43
N GLU A 265 -11.37 22.98 18.04
CA GLU A 265 -11.71 22.73 19.43
C GLU A 265 -10.85 23.58 20.39
N ILE A 266 -9.55 23.62 20.17
CA ILE A 266 -8.60 24.45 20.93
C ILE A 266 -9.00 25.93 20.83
N TYR A 267 -9.33 26.41 19.63
CA TYR A 267 -9.77 27.79 19.41
C TYR A 267 -11.07 28.09 20.17
N GLN A 268 -12.07 27.21 20.11
CA GLN A 268 -13.34 27.35 20.80
C GLN A 268 -13.18 27.34 22.33
N LEU A 269 -12.39 26.39 22.87
CA LEU A 269 -12.08 26.31 24.30
C LEU A 269 -11.37 27.58 24.79
N SER A 270 -10.39 28.07 24.03
CA SER A 270 -9.67 29.30 24.33
C SER A 270 -10.60 30.49 24.41
N ARG A 271 -11.47 30.62 23.38
CA ARG A 271 -12.42 31.73 23.32
C ARG A 271 -13.48 31.67 24.41
N SER A 272 -14.01 30.47 24.71
CA SER A 272 -14.99 30.28 25.81
C SER A 272 -14.37 30.58 27.18
N LYS A 273 -13.10 30.20 27.40
CA LYS A 273 -12.36 30.48 28.62
C LYS A 273 -12.16 31.99 28.81
N ILE A 274 -11.69 32.67 27.75
CA ILE A 274 -11.52 34.14 27.77
C ILE A 274 -12.86 34.83 28.09
N GLN A 275 -13.94 34.40 27.45
CA GLN A 275 -15.26 34.98 27.63
C GLN A 275 -15.80 34.75 29.06
N SER A 276 -15.60 33.54 29.63
CA SER A 276 -15.99 33.25 31.01
C SER A 276 -15.23 34.08 32.04
N GLU A 277 -13.91 34.30 31.83
CA GLU A 277 -13.10 35.12 32.68
C GLU A 277 -13.49 36.64 32.60
N LEU A 278 -13.81 37.11 31.38
CA LEU A 278 -14.35 38.45 31.18
C LEU A 278 -15.71 38.65 31.86
N MET A 279 -16.61 37.65 31.80
CA MET A 279 -17.89 37.70 32.53
C MET A 279 -17.68 37.71 34.05
N ALA A 280 -16.76 36.88 34.56
CA ALA A 280 -16.40 36.87 35.99
C ALA A 280 -15.87 38.23 36.46
N ILE A 281 -15.02 38.88 35.64
CA ILE A 281 -14.52 40.25 35.89
C ILE A 281 -15.68 41.23 35.93
N THR A 282 -16.60 41.20 34.97
CA THR A 282 -17.77 42.08 34.93
C THR A 282 -18.70 41.87 36.12
N GLN A 283 -18.90 40.62 36.56
CA GLN A 283 -19.69 40.34 37.77
C GLN A 283 -19.01 40.87 39.05
N LEU A 284 -17.68 40.73 39.11
CA LEU A 284 -16.90 41.30 40.25
C LEU A 284 -16.95 42.84 40.28
N GLU A 285 -16.85 43.50 39.14
CA GLU A 285 -16.99 44.94 38.98
C GLU A 285 -18.38 45.43 39.44
N ASN A 286 -19.46 44.71 39.02
CA ASN A 286 -20.83 45.05 39.44
C ASN A 286 -21.03 44.84 40.96
N ALA A 287 -20.51 43.75 41.52
CA ALA A 287 -20.57 43.49 42.98
C ALA A 287 -19.80 44.52 43.78
N LEU A 288 -18.62 44.93 43.28
CA LEU A 288 -17.82 45.98 43.89
C LEU A 288 -18.57 47.34 43.93
N THR A 289 -19.20 47.68 42.77
CA THR A 289 -19.96 48.92 42.61
C THR A 289 -21.18 48.97 43.54
N GLN A 290 -21.85 47.83 43.74
CA GLN A 290 -22.96 47.75 44.70
C GLN A 290 -22.53 47.85 46.15
N ALA A 291 -21.41 47.22 46.55
CA ALA A 291 -20.84 47.28 47.89
C ALA A 291 -20.45 48.71 48.25
N VAL A 292 -19.84 49.45 47.31
CA VAL A 292 -19.45 50.85 47.49
C VAL A 292 -20.65 51.76 47.69
N ARG A 293 -21.79 51.46 47.10
CA ARG A 293 -23.02 52.28 47.25
C ARG A 293 -23.70 52.12 48.61
N MET A 294 -23.42 51.01 49.28
CA MET A 294 -24.12 50.72 50.56
C MET A 294 -23.44 51.25 51.79
N ASP A 295 -22.13 51.44 51.79
CA ASP A 295 -21.41 51.95 52.99
C ASP A 295 -20.21 52.84 52.57
N VAL A 296 -20.51 54.12 52.40
CA VAL A 296 -19.63 55.09 51.68
C VAL A 296 -18.34 55.47 52.46
N LEU A 297 -18.19 55.24 53.72
CA LEU A 297 -17.01 55.66 54.43
C LEU A 297 -16.07 54.55 54.92
N GLU A 298 -16.60 53.46 55.37
CA GLU A 298 -15.79 52.29 55.87
C GLU A 298 -15.22 51.43 54.72
N LEU A 299 -15.89 51.42 53.58
CA LEU A 299 -15.50 50.58 52.46
C LEU A 299 -14.43 51.20 51.56
N LYS A 300 -14.09 52.47 51.69
CA LYS A 300 -13.11 53.10 50.81
C LYS A 300 -11.70 52.46 50.91
N LEU A 301 -11.28 52.04 52.08
CA LEU A 301 -10.03 51.28 52.25
C LEU A 301 -10.13 49.86 51.82
N SER A 302 -11.30 49.23 52.00
CA SER A 302 -11.57 47.86 51.40
C SER A 302 -11.67 47.94 49.91
N LEU A 303 -12.17 48.99 49.31
CA LEU A 303 -12.28 49.20 47.87
C LEU A 303 -10.90 49.28 47.21
N GLU A 304 -9.97 50.09 47.77
CA GLU A 304 -8.62 50.12 47.20
C GLU A 304 -7.92 48.77 47.30
N HIS A 305 -8.21 47.99 48.35
CA HIS A 305 -7.66 46.62 48.47
C HIS A 305 -8.29 45.65 47.48
N ILE A 306 -9.61 45.74 47.24
CA ILE A 306 -10.34 44.91 46.29
C ILE A 306 -9.98 45.28 44.85
N GLU A 307 -9.86 46.58 44.52
CA GLU A 307 -9.41 47.03 43.19
C GLU A 307 -8.01 46.52 42.87
N LYS A 308 -7.08 46.56 43.86
CA LYS A 308 -5.74 46.06 43.68
C LYS A 308 -5.72 44.53 43.44
N ALA A 309 -6.48 43.77 44.24
CA ALA A 309 -6.63 42.32 44.10
C ALA A 309 -7.26 41.94 42.76
N LEU A 310 -8.24 42.71 42.28
CA LEU A 310 -8.88 42.51 40.99
C LEU A 310 -7.90 42.77 39.83
N SER A 311 -7.11 43.86 39.93
CA SER A 311 -6.09 44.18 38.92
C SER A 311 -5.01 43.13 38.85
N GLU A 312 -4.51 42.62 39.98
CA GLU A 312 -3.51 41.54 40.05
C GLU A 312 -4.05 40.22 39.54
N THR A 313 -5.33 39.90 39.87
CA THR A 313 -6.00 38.68 39.41
C THR A 313 -6.28 38.73 37.91
N SER A 314 -6.73 39.90 37.42
CA SER A 314 -7.00 40.11 35.99
C SER A 314 -5.71 40.01 35.16
N SER A 315 -4.64 40.64 35.62
CA SER A 315 -3.32 40.58 34.98
C SER A 315 -2.77 39.13 34.95
N ARG A 316 -2.94 38.40 36.05
CA ARG A 316 -2.51 37.01 36.19
C ARG A 316 -3.33 36.08 35.27
N THR A 317 -4.66 36.31 35.21
CA THR A 317 -5.56 35.52 34.31
C THR A 317 -5.25 35.79 32.85
N LEU A 318 -5.03 37.04 32.46
CA LEU A 318 -4.63 37.43 31.11
C LEU A 318 -3.27 36.82 30.72
N SER A 319 -2.28 36.87 31.62
CA SER A 319 -0.98 36.26 31.38
C SER A 319 -1.08 34.72 31.20
N THR A 320 -1.89 34.07 32.04
CA THR A 320 -2.08 32.63 31.96
C THR A 320 -2.84 32.24 30.67
N SER A 321 -3.88 33.02 30.32
CA SER A 321 -4.63 32.78 29.07
C SER A 321 -3.78 33.08 27.83
N HIS A 322 -2.91 34.07 27.87
CA HIS A 322 -1.97 34.36 26.78
C HIS A 322 -0.95 33.23 26.62
N LEU A 323 -0.44 32.70 27.73
CA LEU A 323 0.49 31.55 27.70
C LEU A 323 -0.19 30.26 27.13
N GLN A 324 -1.47 30.05 27.50
CA GLN A 324 -2.23 28.94 26.98
C GLN A 324 -2.49 29.09 25.46
N LEU A 325 -2.85 30.29 25.00
CA LEU A 325 -3.00 30.59 23.57
C LEU A 325 -1.70 30.38 22.81
N GLU A 326 -0.59 30.88 23.33
CA GLU A 326 0.72 30.69 22.70
C GLU A 326 1.13 29.21 22.59
N GLN A 327 0.86 28.42 23.65
CA GLN A 327 1.07 26.97 23.61
C GLN A 327 0.17 26.28 22.58
N MET A 328 -1.08 26.73 22.43
CA MET A 328 -2.03 26.18 21.45
C MET A 328 -1.62 26.56 20.02
N GLU A 329 -1.22 27.82 19.79
CA GLU A 329 -0.70 28.28 18.49
C GLU A 329 0.58 27.52 18.09
N ASN A 330 1.50 27.30 19.05
CA ASN A 330 2.69 26.49 18.82
C ASN A 330 2.33 25.02 18.47
N SER A 331 1.32 24.48 19.14
CA SER A 331 0.83 23.12 18.83
C SER A 331 0.22 23.03 17.43
N LEU A 332 -0.56 24.04 17.04
CA LEU A 332 -1.11 24.18 15.68
C LEU A 332 -0.02 24.31 14.62
N ASP A 333 1.02 25.07 14.95
CA ASP A 333 2.15 25.30 14.06
C ASP A 333 2.95 24.01 13.77
N ILE A 334 3.08 23.16 14.81
CA ILE A 334 3.70 21.83 14.69
C ILE A 334 2.82 20.89 13.86
N LEU A 335 1.53 21.05 13.90
CA LEU A 335 0.52 20.20 13.27
C LEU A 335 0.09 20.67 11.87
N ASP A 336 0.56 21.84 11.41
CA ASP A 336 0.28 22.37 10.08
C ASP A 336 0.78 21.38 8.99
N PRO A 337 -0.12 20.84 8.20
CA PRO A 337 0.24 19.87 7.13
C PRO A 337 1.30 20.42 6.17
N LYS A 338 1.28 21.71 5.87
CA LYS A 338 2.28 22.35 4.99
C LYS A 338 3.68 22.31 5.62
N LYS A 339 3.79 22.56 6.92
CA LYS A 339 5.06 22.50 7.64
C LYS A 339 5.56 21.08 7.84
N ILE A 340 4.64 20.11 7.97
CA ILE A 340 4.98 18.69 8.00
C ILE A 340 5.65 18.28 6.67
N ILE A 341 5.09 18.72 5.54
CA ILE A 341 5.66 18.48 4.21
C ILE A 341 7.04 19.15 4.05
N GLN A 342 7.21 20.37 4.55
CA GLN A 342 8.49 21.07 4.51
C GLN A 342 9.61 20.41 5.35
N ARG A 343 9.25 19.63 6.36
CA ARG A 343 10.21 18.83 7.17
C ARG A 343 10.71 17.58 6.45
N GLY A 344 10.34 17.41 5.17
CA GLY A 344 10.83 16.32 4.34
C GLY A 344 9.87 15.13 4.24
N PHE A 345 8.60 15.27 4.64
CA PHE A 345 7.57 14.27 4.38
C PHE A 345 6.98 14.44 2.97
N ALA A 346 6.62 13.37 2.31
CA ALA A 346 6.07 13.39 0.97
C ALA A 346 4.64 12.85 0.93
N ALA A 347 3.76 13.52 0.20
CA ALA A 347 2.40 13.06 0.01
C ALA A 347 2.27 12.31 -1.32
N LEU A 348 1.72 11.08 -1.26
CA LEU A 348 1.53 10.22 -2.43
C LEU A 348 0.10 10.30 -2.95
N LYS A 349 -0.06 10.57 -4.24
CA LYS A 349 -1.35 10.56 -4.94
C LYS A 349 -1.35 9.61 -6.13
N GLN A 350 -2.45 8.92 -6.38
CA GLN A 350 -2.69 8.18 -7.61
C GLN A 350 -4.15 8.41 -8.07
N ASN A 351 -4.35 8.74 -9.33
CA ASN A 351 -5.66 9.09 -9.91
C ASN A 351 -6.44 10.20 -9.16
N GLY A 352 -5.74 11.22 -8.63
CA GLY A 352 -6.36 12.38 -7.96
C GLY A 352 -6.74 12.19 -6.49
N LYS A 353 -6.49 11.00 -5.87
CA LYS A 353 -6.79 10.72 -4.46
C LYS A 353 -5.54 10.39 -3.66
N TYR A 354 -5.53 10.77 -2.38
CA TYR A 354 -4.42 10.47 -1.46
C TYR A 354 -4.41 8.99 -1.05
N ILE A 355 -3.22 8.39 -1.00
CA ILE A 355 -3.01 7.00 -0.63
C ILE A 355 -2.64 6.93 0.85
N GLN A 356 -3.37 6.13 1.63
CA GLN A 356 -3.13 6.00 3.08
C GLN A 356 -2.43 4.70 3.48
N HIS A 357 -2.53 3.67 2.68
CA HIS A 357 -1.87 2.40 3.00
C HIS A 357 -1.19 1.81 1.78
N LYS A 358 -0.13 1.06 2.01
CA LYS A 358 0.68 0.37 1.01
C LYS A 358 -0.13 -0.51 0.02
N LYS A 359 -1.28 -1.04 0.45
CA LYS A 359 -2.20 -1.86 -0.36
C LYS A 359 -2.98 -1.07 -1.42
N ASP A 360 -3.05 0.26 -1.31
CA ASP A 360 -3.86 1.11 -2.20
C ASP A 360 -3.08 1.57 -3.44
N ILE A 361 -1.79 1.22 -3.51
CA ILE A 361 -0.93 1.54 -4.63
C ILE A 361 -1.15 0.54 -5.77
N GLN A 362 -1.69 1.01 -6.88
CA GLN A 362 -1.76 0.22 -8.10
C GLN A 362 -0.40 0.16 -8.77
N MET A 363 0.16 -1.07 -8.89
CA MET A 363 1.42 -1.31 -9.59
C MET A 363 1.33 -0.91 -11.07
N LYS A 364 2.42 -0.39 -11.61
CA LYS A 364 2.59 0.01 -13.02
C LYS A 364 1.81 1.25 -13.47
N LYS A 365 1.19 2.00 -12.56
CA LYS A 365 0.61 3.32 -12.86
C LYS A 365 1.39 4.39 -12.11
N ASP A 366 1.62 5.51 -12.75
CA ASP A 366 2.38 6.61 -12.17
C ASP A 366 1.78 7.09 -10.85
N VAL A 367 2.66 7.22 -9.86
CA VAL A 367 2.38 7.81 -8.57
C VAL A 367 3.06 9.17 -8.52
N SER A 368 2.29 10.19 -8.26
CA SER A 368 2.78 11.54 -8.00
C SER A 368 3.22 11.68 -6.55
N ILE A 369 4.46 12.07 -6.37
CA ILE A 369 5.07 12.41 -5.10
C ILE A 369 5.14 13.93 -5.02
N GLU A 370 4.35 14.53 -4.17
CA GLU A 370 4.51 15.95 -3.84
C GLU A 370 5.54 16.12 -2.72
N LEU A 371 6.63 16.77 -3.07
CA LEU A 371 7.67 17.27 -2.19
C LEU A 371 7.47 18.77 -1.96
N SER A 372 8.16 19.34 -0.97
CA SER A 372 8.10 20.78 -0.66
C SER A 372 8.56 21.70 -1.79
N ASP A 373 9.32 21.19 -2.74
CA ASP A 373 9.94 21.91 -3.85
C ASP A 373 9.43 21.48 -5.24
N GLY A 374 8.47 20.55 -5.29
CA GLY A 374 7.90 20.08 -6.55
C GLY A 374 7.31 18.70 -6.51
N THR A 375 6.82 18.26 -7.64
CA THR A 375 6.18 16.97 -7.81
C THR A 375 7.06 16.05 -8.64
N LEU A 376 7.41 14.88 -8.11
CA LEU A 376 8.10 13.82 -8.85
C LEU A 376 7.09 12.76 -9.29
N ILE A 377 7.23 12.29 -10.51
CA ILE A 377 6.46 11.16 -11.01
C ILE A 377 7.35 9.91 -10.92
N ALA A 378 6.89 8.91 -10.21
CA ALA A 378 7.58 7.64 -10.10
C ALA A 378 6.63 6.49 -10.45
N THR A 379 7.05 5.60 -11.31
CA THR A 379 6.27 4.40 -11.65
C THR A 379 6.76 3.25 -10.78
N PRO A 380 5.92 2.69 -9.89
CA PRO A 380 6.32 1.56 -9.06
C PRO A 380 6.70 0.36 -9.93
N LYS A 381 7.95 -0.07 -9.82
CA LYS A 381 8.43 -1.34 -10.36
C LYS A 381 8.35 -2.39 -9.25
N THR A 382 8.13 -3.60 -9.62
CA THR A 382 8.07 -4.78 -8.74
C THR A 382 9.22 -4.87 -7.78
#